data_34f3c24109b758bc1e5a6118f9117679
#
_entry.id   34f3c24109b758bc1e5a6118f9117679
#
_cell.length_a   1.000
_cell.length_b   1.000
_cell.length_c   1.000
_cell.angle_alpha   90.00
_cell.angle_beta   90.00
_cell.angle_gamma   90.00
#
_symmetry.space_group_name_H-M   'P 1'
#
loop_
_entity.id
_entity.type
_entity.pdbx_description
1 polymer ?
#
loop_
_entity_poly.entity_id
_entity_poly.type
_entity_poly.pdbx_seq_one_letter_code
_entity_poly.pdbx_strand_id
1 'polypeptide(L)'
;KQPQVKLSEIILLPEPNRPLNRTLILANEIIKAVNNGANFNAIAKQYSASGTAANGGQLGWVMLDQLPVDIQGQVKMTKIGAVSAPLQRDGLIILIRNEGRRQDGVADPSQDIVTIARAVYPLAKDASNADKLEAAAKLERDIASINSCDGLVALNQSYNSGIAGLIENISLGSFNRPLQTLVNDLKIAVPSKPLSFKEGISVFMLCDRTSPKITLPSRDEVLRVEFDKIFGSLAERYLLRLRRSAVIENNL
;
A
#
# COMPACT_ATOMS: atom_id res chain seq x y z
N LYS A 1 -7.48 -14.02 17.76
CA LYS A 1 -7.31 -13.07 16.65
C LYS A 1 -6.07 -13.48 15.88
N GLN A 2 -6.23 -13.81 14.62
CA GLN A 2 -5.13 -14.28 13.78
C GLN A 2 -4.51 -13.10 13.01
N PRO A 3 -3.19 -13.15 12.69
CA PRO A 3 -2.56 -12.10 11.92
C PRO A 3 -3.03 -12.17 10.45
N GLN A 4 -3.43 -11.03 9.92
CA GLN A 4 -3.73 -10.81 8.51
C GLN A 4 -2.66 -9.93 7.87
N VAL A 5 -2.41 -10.18 6.59
CA VAL A 5 -1.49 -9.41 5.77
C VAL A 5 -2.19 -8.97 4.49
N LYS A 6 -1.97 -7.72 4.08
CA LYS A 6 -2.44 -7.20 2.80
C LYS A 6 -1.32 -7.35 1.79
N LEU A 7 -1.57 -8.10 0.74
CA LEU A 7 -0.54 -8.49 -0.21
C LEU A 7 -0.90 -8.12 -1.66
N SER A 8 0.14 -7.91 -2.42
CA SER A 8 0.09 -7.93 -3.88
C SER A 8 1.20 -8.84 -4.40
N GLU A 9 1.00 -9.49 -5.55
CA GLU A 9 1.94 -10.43 -6.13
C GLU A 9 2.29 -10.12 -7.58
N ILE A 10 3.47 -10.54 -7.99
CA ILE A 10 3.86 -10.68 -9.40
C ILE A 10 4.39 -12.10 -9.57
N ILE A 11 3.79 -12.86 -10.48
CA ILE A 11 4.26 -14.19 -10.87
C ILE A 11 4.88 -14.08 -12.25
N LEU A 12 6.18 -14.37 -12.34
CA LEU A 12 6.91 -14.37 -13.59
C LEU A 12 7.09 -15.80 -14.08
N LEU A 13 6.60 -16.05 -15.30
CA LEU A 13 6.73 -17.33 -15.98
C LEU A 13 7.99 -17.32 -16.86
N PRO A 14 8.89 -18.29 -16.73
CA PRO A 14 9.94 -18.50 -17.71
C PRO A 14 9.36 -18.85 -19.08
N GLU A 15 9.98 -18.33 -20.13
CA GLU A 15 9.61 -18.53 -21.51
C GLU A 15 10.83 -19.04 -22.30
N PRO A 16 10.64 -19.66 -23.50
CA PRO A 16 11.77 -20.15 -24.28
C PRO A 16 12.87 -19.11 -24.56
N ASN A 17 12.46 -17.85 -24.80
CA ASN A 17 13.37 -16.70 -25.01
C ASN A 17 13.83 -16.04 -23.70
N ARG A 18 13.19 -16.38 -22.57
CA ARG A 18 13.50 -15.88 -21.22
C ARG A 18 13.55 -17.03 -20.22
N PRO A 19 14.60 -17.85 -20.21
CA PRO A 19 14.75 -18.96 -19.26
C PRO A 19 14.81 -18.47 -17.82
N LEU A 20 14.73 -19.40 -16.86
CA LEU A 20 14.59 -19.10 -15.44
C LEU A 20 15.64 -18.12 -14.90
N ASN A 21 16.89 -18.24 -15.33
CA ASN A 21 17.97 -17.34 -14.92
C ASN A 21 17.73 -15.88 -15.38
N ARG A 22 17.25 -15.68 -16.60
CA ARG A 22 16.86 -14.34 -17.11
C ARG A 22 15.59 -13.84 -16.46
N THR A 23 14.65 -14.72 -16.12
CA THR A 23 13.44 -14.37 -15.37
C THR A 23 13.81 -13.90 -13.96
N LEU A 24 14.82 -14.51 -13.33
CA LEU A 24 15.34 -14.07 -12.03
C LEU A 24 16.00 -12.68 -12.10
N ILE A 25 16.73 -12.40 -13.18
CA ILE A 25 17.31 -11.07 -13.44
C ILE A 25 16.19 -10.04 -13.56
N LEU A 26 15.15 -10.31 -14.36
CA LEU A 26 13.98 -9.43 -14.48
C LEU A 26 13.29 -9.19 -13.13
N ALA A 27 13.16 -10.23 -12.30
CA ALA A 27 12.59 -10.09 -10.95
C ALA A 27 13.38 -9.09 -10.11
N ASN A 28 14.71 -9.16 -10.14
CA ASN A 28 15.58 -8.24 -9.42
C ASN A 28 15.51 -6.80 -9.98
N GLU A 29 15.38 -6.66 -11.30
CA GLU A 29 15.16 -5.35 -11.94
C GLU A 29 13.83 -4.72 -11.51
N ILE A 30 12.76 -5.52 -11.44
CA ILE A 30 11.44 -5.08 -10.93
C ILE A 30 11.57 -4.61 -9.48
N ILE A 31 12.25 -5.36 -8.61
CA ILE A 31 12.46 -4.97 -7.22
C ILE A 31 13.20 -3.62 -7.14
N LYS A 32 14.26 -3.45 -7.92
CA LYS A 32 15.01 -2.18 -7.98
C LYS A 32 14.13 -1.03 -8.47
N ALA A 33 13.35 -1.25 -9.52
CA ALA A 33 12.45 -0.24 -10.06
C ALA A 33 11.40 0.20 -9.02
N VAL A 34 10.78 -0.77 -8.30
CA VAL A 34 9.79 -0.47 -7.26
C VAL A 34 10.42 0.26 -6.09
N ASN A 35 11.62 -0.12 -5.67
CA ASN A 35 12.36 0.58 -4.62
C ASN A 35 12.71 2.02 -5.01
N ASN A 36 12.86 2.29 -6.32
CA ASN A 36 13.07 3.63 -6.89
C ASN A 36 11.76 4.38 -7.18
N GLY A 37 10.61 3.85 -6.73
CA GLY A 37 9.32 4.54 -6.82
C GLY A 37 8.43 4.11 -7.99
N ALA A 38 8.81 3.11 -8.79
CA ALA A 38 7.92 2.59 -9.82
C ALA A 38 6.66 1.94 -9.21
N ASN A 39 5.54 2.05 -9.92
CA ASN A 39 4.27 1.53 -9.45
C ASN A 39 4.20 0.01 -9.62
N PHE A 40 4.19 -0.72 -8.50
CA PHE A 40 4.12 -2.18 -8.47
C PHE A 40 2.89 -2.72 -9.22
N ASN A 41 1.72 -2.09 -9.06
CA ASN A 41 0.49 -2.56 -9.68
C ASN A 41 0.53 -2.41 -11.21
N ALA A 42 1.16 -1.35 -11.72
CA ALA A 42 1.37 -1.17 -13.15
C ALA A 42 2.31 -2.26 -13.71
N ILE A 43 3.39 -2.58 -12.99
CA ILE A 43 4.32 -3.64 -13.36
C ILE A 43 3.63 -5.01 -13.31
N ALA A 44 2.78 -5.27 -12.29
CA ALA A 44 2.00 -6.49 -12.20
C ALA A 44 1.07 -6.67 -13.41
N LYS A 45 0.37 -5.62 -13.85
CA LYS A 45 -0.47 -5.67 -15.06
C LYS A 45 0.31 -6.01 -16.32
N GLN A 46 1.56 -5.58 -16.40
CA GLN A 46 2.39 -5.75 -17.59
C GLN A 46 3.13 -7.10 -17.64
N TYR A 47 3.62 -7.58 -16.50
CA TYR A 47 4.57 -8.70 -16.45
C TYR A 47 4.05 -9.94 -15.72
N SER A 48 3.00 -9.83 -14.91
CA SER A 48 2.54 -10.96 -14.10
C SER A 48 1.70 -11.94 -14.91
N ALA A 49 2.03 -13.21 -14.78
CA ALA A 49 1.23 -14.33 -15.30
C ALA A 49 0.11 -14.77 -14.32
N SER A 50 -0.03 -14.10 -13.18
CA SER A 50 -1.07 -14.40 -12.20
C SER A 50 -2.46 -14.01 -12.70
N GLY A 51 -3.49 -14.73 -12.28
CA GLY A 51 -4.90 -14.33 -12.49
C GLY A 51 -5.25 -12.97 -11.87
N THR A 52 -4.46 -12.50 -10.89
CA THR A 52 -4.63 -11.18 -10.26
C THR A 52 -3.97 -10.04 -11.06
N ALA A 53 -3.25 -10.34 -12.15
CA ALA A 53 -2.50 -9.37 -12.95
C ALA A 53 -3.36 -8.20 -13.42
N ALA A 54 -4.58 -8.47 -13.93
CA ALA A 54 -5.52 -7.45 -14.40
C ALA A 54 -5.87 -6.41 -13.31
N ASN A 55 -5.90 -6.86 -12.04
CA ASN A 55 -6.14 -6.03 -10.87
C ASN A 55 -4.83 -5.52 -10.21
N GLY A 56 -3.72 -5.50 -10.96
CA GLY A 56 -2.44 -5.03 -10.44
C GLY A 56 -1.78 -5.96 -9.44
N GLY A 57 -2.08 -7.25 -9.49
CA GLY A 57 -1.53 -8.26 -8.60
C GLY A 57 -2.13 -8.28 -7.18
N GLN A 58 -3.22 -7.56 -6.93
CA GLN A 58 -3.79 -7.42 -5.59
C GLN A 58 -4.44 -8.72 -5.11
N LEU A 59 -3.98 -9.23 -3.96
CA LEU A 59 -4.58 -10.35 -3.23
C LEU A 59 -5.53 -9.87 -2.11
N GLY A 60 -5.39 -8.61 -1.70
CA GLY A 60 -6.14 -8.05 -0.57
C GLY A 60 -5.64 -8.56 0.79
N TRP A 61 -6.53 -8.57 1.79
CA TRP A 61 -6.27 -9.10 3.13
C TRP A 61 -6.41 -10.60 3.15
N VAL A 62 -5.34 -11.31 3.52
CA VAL A 62 -5.30 -12.77 3.65
C VAL A 62 -4.80 -13.15 5.03
N MET A 63 -5.26 -14.29 5.55
CA MET A 63 -4.74 -14.86 6.79
C MET A 63 -3.32 -15.35 6.56
N LEU A 64 -2.39 -14.98 7.43
CA LEU A 64 -0.99 -15.34 7.27
C LEU A 64 -0.78 -16.86 7.31
N ASP A 65 -1.52 -17.57 8.15
CA ASP A 65 -1.45 -19.02 8.32
C ASP A 65 -2.05 -19.83 7.16
N GLN A 66 -2.89 -19.20 6.32
CA GLN A 66 -3.43 -19.83 5.11
C GLN A 66 -2.47 -19.78 3.92
N LEU A 67 -1.40 -18.99 4.02
CA LEU A 67 -0.36 -18.95 2.99
C LEU A 67 0.56 -20.16 3.09
N PRO A 68 1.14 -20.64 1.97
CA PRO A 68 2.21 -21.63 1.99
C PRO A 68 3.37 -21.20 2.90
N VAL A 69 4.01 -22.15 3.57
CA VAL A 69 5.03 -21.88 4.63
C VAL A 69 6.20 -21.03 4.13
N ASP A 70 6.66 -21.27 2.90
CA ASP A 70 7.70 -20.51 2.22
C ASP A 70 7.30 -19.06 1.99
N ILE A 71 6.05 -18.84 1.57
CA ILE A 71 5.46 -17.50 1.40
C ILE A 71 5.29 -16.81 2.76
N GLN A 72 4.82 -17.51 3.79
CA GLN A 72 4.73 -16.95 5.15
C GLN A 72 6.08 -16.42 5.63
N GLY A 73 7.15 -17.19 5.41
CA GLY A 73 8.52 -16.80 5.76
C GLY A 73 8.93 -15.50 5.07
N GLN A 74 8.72 -15.40 3.76
CA GLN A 74 9.02 -14.21 2.99
C GLN A 74 8.21 -12.98 3.44
N VAL A 75 6.90 -13.16 3.66
CA VAL A 75 6.02 -12.09 4.12
C VAL A 75 6.43 -11.57 5.49
N LYS A 76 6.79 -12.47 6.43
CA LYS A 76 7.26 -12.07 7.78
C LYS A 76 8.52 -11.21 7.73
N MET A 77 9.44 -11.51 6.82
CA MET A 77 10.71 -10.78 6.65
C MET A 77 10.54 -9.47 5.85
N THR A 78 9.51 -9.37 5.03
CA THR A 78 9.29 -8.21 4.16
C THR A 78 8.62 -7.07 4.92
N LYS A 79 9.26 -5.91 4.99
CA LYS A 79 8.69 -4.70 5.62
C LYS A 79 7.42 -4.25 4.88
N ILE A 80 6.51 -3.60 5.62
CA ILE A 80 5.34 -2.98 4.99
C ILE A 80 5.82 -1.96 3.95
N GLY A 81 5.25 -2.06 2.74
CA GLY A 81 5.63 -1.23 1.60
C GLY A 81 6.70 -1.82 0.70
N ALA A 82 7.49 -2.76 1.19
CA ALA A 82 8.57 -3.38 0.44
C ALA A 82 8.11 -4.59 -0.39
N VAL A 83 8.93 -4.95 -1.36
CA VAL A 83 8.81 -6.18 -2.15
C VAL A 83 9.77 -7.23 -1.58
N SER A 84 9.33 -8.49 -1.54
CA SER A 84 10.15 -9.62 -1.08
C SER A 84 11.34 -9.87 -2.02
N ALA A 85 12.34 -10.62 -1.53
CA ALA A 85 13.27 -11.28 -2.43
C ALA A 85 12.49 -12.21 -3.40
N PRO A 86 13.04 -12.49 -4.60
CA PRO A 86 12.41 -13.42 -5.54
C PRO A 86 12.30 -14.81 -4.93
N LEU A 87 11.08 -15.35 -4.88
CA LEU A 87 10.83 -16.71 -4.43
C LEU A 87 10.68 -17.62 -5.65
N GLN A 88 11.53 -18.61 -5.75
CA GLN A 88 11.43 -19.63 -6.80
C GLN A 88 10.55 -20.78 -6.30
N ARG A 89 9.45 -21.05 -7.01
CA ARG A 89 8.51 -22.13 -6.68
C ARG A 89 7.91 -22.73 -7.95
N ASP A 90 7.90 -24.04 -8.06
CA ASP A 90 7.30 -24.79 -9.17
C ASP A 90 7.74 -24.29 -10.58
N GLY A 91 9.02 -23.85 -10.69
CA GLY A 91 9.55 -23.29 -11.91
C GLY A 91 9.15 -21.84 -12.20
N LEU A 92 8.43 -21.19 -11.31
CA LEU A 92 8.00 -19.78 -11.38
C LEU A 92 8.84 -18.91 -10.45
N ILE A 93 8.88 -17.62 -10.73
CA ILE A 93 9.43 -16.61 -9.82
C ILE A 93 8.26 -15.78 -9.28
N ILE A 94 8.15 -15.74 -7.95
CA ILE A 94 7.10 -15.01 -7.25
C ILE A 94 7.73 -13.82 -6.51
N LEU A 95 7.18 -12.63 -6.73
CA LEU A 95 7.46 -11.42 -5.97
C LEU A 95 6.21 -11.07 -5.17
N ILE A 96 6.39 -10.79 -3.88
CA ILE A 96 5.29 -10.42 -2.99
C ILE A 96 5.56 -9.03 -2.43
N ARG A 97 4.59 -8.15 -2.55
CA ARG A 97 4.60 -6.86 -1.88
C ARG A 97 3.74 -6.92 -0.63
N ASN A 98 4.34 -6.57 0.50
CA ASN A 98 3.61 -6.44 1.75
C ASN A 98 2.98 -5.05 1.82
N GLU A 99 1.65 -4.97 1.65
CA GLU A 99 0.89 -3.73 1.64
C GLU A 99 0.47 -3.30 3.06
N GLY A 100 0.37 -4.24 4.01
CA GLY A 100 -0.05 -3.96 5.37
C GLY A 100 -0.17 -5.19 6.23
N ARG A 101 -0.27 -4.97 7.55
CA ARG A 101 -0.51 -6.03 8.54
C ARG A 101 -1.58 -5.56 9.50
N ARG A 102 -2.46 -6.48 9.91
CA ARG A 102 -3.44 -6.26 10.96
C ARG A 102 -3.76 -7.56 11.68
N GLN A 103 -4.47 -7.47 12.78
CA GLN A 103 -5.13 -8.63 13.37
C GLN A 103 -6.54 -8.77 12.80
N ASP A 104 -7.02 -9.98 12.69
CA ASP A 104 -8.39 -10.25 12.26
C ASP A 104 -9.41 -9.48 13.12
N GLY A 105 -10.42 -8.91 12.47
CA GLY A 105 -11.42 -8.08 13.13
C GLY A 105 -10.94 -6.66 13.50
N VAL A 106 -9.79 -6.21 12.99
CA VAL A 106 -9.32 -4.81 13.10
C VAL A 106 -9.52 -4.10 11.75
N ALA A 107 -10.03 -2.87 11.77
CA ALA A 107 -10.22 -2.06 10.57
C ALA A 107 -8.90 -1.90 9.81
N ASP A 108 -9.00 -1.74 8.49
CA ASP A 108 -7.84 -1.35 7.67
C ASP A 108 -7.48 0.10 8.00
N PRO A 109 -6.31 0.38 8.58
CA PRO A 109 -5.92 1.76 8.91
C PRO A 109 -5.91 2.71 7.71
N SER A 110 -5.77 2.18 6.49
CA SER A 110 -5.83 3.00 5.28
C SER A 110 -7.23 3.57 5.01
N GLN A 111 -8.26 3.01 5.64
CA GLN A 111 -9.64 3.49 5.54
C GLN A 111 -10.00 4.50 6.63
N ASP A 112 -9.10 4.77 7.57
CA ASP A 112 -9.33 5.80 8.57
C ASP A 112 -9.54 7.16 7.87
N ILE A 113 -10.54 7.87 8.34
CA ILE A 113 -10.77 9.26 7.95
C ILE A 113 -10.02 10.13 8.94
N VAL A 114 -9.15 10.98 8.44
CA VAL A 114 -8.30 11.85 9.26
C VAL A 114 -8.49 13.31 8.89
N THR A 115 -8.35 14.17 9.88
CA THR A 115 -8.16 15.61 9.71
C THR A 115 -6.75 15.94 10.17
N ILE A 116 -5.97 16.58 9.33
CA ILE A 116 -4.58 16.97 9.62
C ILE A 116 -4.38 18.46 9.41
N ALA A 117 -3.71 19.10 10.35
CA ALA A 117 -3.14 20.43 10.18
C ALA A 117 -1.71 20.31 9.69
N ARG A 118 -1.25 21.31 8.93
CA ARG A 118 0.15 21.44 8.51
C ARG A 118 0.59 22.89 8.54
N ALA A 119 1.88 23.10 8.82
CA ALA A 119 2.55 24.36 8.57
C ALA A 119 3.71 24.12 7.59
N VAL A 120 3.83 25.02 6.62
CA VAL A 120 4.87 24.93 5.58
C VAL A 120 5.69 26.21 5.61
N TYR A 121 6.95 26.09 5.97
CA TYR A 121 7.92 27.17 5.83
C TYR A 121 8.47 27.12 4.40
N PRO A 122 8.12 28.10 3.55
CA PRO A 122 8.49 28.06 2.13
C PRO A 122 10.00 28.24 1.95
N LEU A 123 10.58 27.52 1.00
CA LEU A 123 11.97 27.66 0.60
C LEU A 123 12.07 27.87 -0.92
N ALA A 124 13.10 28.56 -1.34
CA ALA A 124 13.44 28.66 -2.76
C ALA A 124 13.78 27.27 -3.32
N LYS A 125 13.52 27.06 -4.63
CA LYS A 125 13.76 25.77 -5.29
C LYS A 125 15.22 25.31 -5.25
N ASP A 126 16.13 26.27 -5.17
CA ASP A 126 17.60 26.12 -5.13
C ASP A 126 18.18 26.29 -3.72
N ALA A 127 17.33 26.28 -2.68
CA ALA A 127 17.76 26.42 -1.29
C ALA A 127 18.83 25.39 -0.92
N SER A 128 19.90 25.88 -0.33
CA SER A 128 21.03 25.05 0.11
C SER A 128 20.64 24.13 1.28
N ASN A 129 21.48 23.15 1.58
CA ASN A 129 21.27 22.31 2.77
C ASN A 129 21.35 23.11 4.07
N ALA A 130 22.13 24.18 4.10
CA ALA A 130 22.21 25.09 5.24
C ALA A 130 20.87 25.82 5.45
N ASP A 131 20.27 26.37 4.37
CA ASP A 131 18.97 27.03 4.45
C ASP A 131 17.87 26.09 4.94
N LYS A 132 17.90 24.82 4.48
CA LYS A 132 16.94 23.80 4.92
C LYS A 132 17.08 23.48 6.41
N LEU A 133 18.31 23.40 6.92
CA LEU A 133 18.58 23.16 8.33
C LEU A 133 18.14 24.35 9.20
N GLU A 134 18.41 25.56 8.75
CA GLU A 134 18.00 26.78 9.46
C GLU A 134 16.48 26.91 9.51
N ALA A 135 15.81 26.66 8.37
CA ALA A 135 14.34 26.65 8.27
C ALA A 135 13.72 25.57 9.18
N ALA A 136 14.31 24.38 9.22
CA ALA A 136 13.84 23.31 10.10
C ALA A 136 13.99 23.69 11.57
N ALA A 137 15.14 24.25 11.97
CA ALA A 137 15.38 24.70 13.32
C ALA A 137 14.48 25.89 13.75
N LYS A 138 14.16 26.78 12.79
CA LYS A 138 13.18 27.83 13.01
C LYS A 138 11.79 27.25 13.23
N LEU A 139 11.34 26.38 12.34
CA LEU A 139 10.02 25.75 12.44
C LEU A 139 9.89 24.92 13.72
N GLU A 140 10.92 24.21 14.15
CA GLU A 140 10.94 23.47 15.41
C GLU A 140 10.76 24.37 16.63
N ARG A 141 11.36 25.56 16.65
CA ARG A 141 11.15 26.56 17.69
C ARG A 141 9.74 27.11 17.67
N ASP A 142 9.23 27.45 16.49
CA ASP A 142 7.91 28.05 16.31
C ASP A 142 6.77 27.11 16.73
N ILE A 143 6.96 25.78 16.55
CA ILE A 143 5.96 24.76 16.97
C ILE A 143 6.09 24.34 18.44
N ALA A 144 7.15 24.71 19.14
CA ALA A 144 7.42 24.22 20.51
C ALA A 144 6.29 24.50 21.52
N SER A 145 5.53 25.58 21.31
CA SER A 145 4.38 25.96 22.13
C SER A 145 3.03 25.59 21.54
N ILE A 146 3.01 25.00 20.33
CA ILE A 146 1.77 24.67 19.63
C ILE A 146 1.28 23.30 20.05
N ASN A 147 0.07 23.25 20.61
CA ASN A 147 -0.60 22.05 21.10
C ASN A 147 -2.02 21.91 20.53
N SER A 148 -2.36 22.68 19.50
CA SER A 148 -3.68 22.63 18.85
C SER A 148 -3.54 22.76 17.33
N CYS A 149 -4.48 22.20 16.62
CA CYS A 149 -4.52 22.30 15.17
C CYS A 149 -4.73 23.74 14.67
N ASP A 150 -5.59 24.49 15.35
CA ASP A 150 -5.81 25.90 15.03
C ASP A 150 -4.52 26.73 15.16
N GLY A 151 -3.72 26.42 16.19
CA GLY A 151 -2.40 27.06 16.39
C GLY A 151 -1.46 26.75 15.24
N LEU A 152 -1.44 25.50 14.75
CA LEU A 152 -0.61 25.11 13.61
C LEU A 152 -1.09 25.73 12.29
N VAL A 153 -2.41 25.84 12.11
CA VAL A 153 -3.03 26.53 10.96
C VAL A 153 -2.67 28.01 10.97
N ALA A 154 -2.76 28.69 12.15
CA ALA A 154 -2.39 30.08 12.29
C ALA A 154 -0.89 30.29 11.98
N LEU A 155 -0.02 29.40 12.43
CA LEU A 155 1.40 29.42 12.08
C LEU A 155 1.61 29.31 10.56
N ASN A 156 0.89 28.38 9.90
CA ASN A 156 0.95 28.23 8.44
C ASN A 156 0.55 29.52 7.71
N GLN A 157 -0.49 30.18 8.19
CA GLN A 157 -0.92 31.48 7.64
C GLN A 157 0.16 32.55 7.78
N SER A 158 0.84 32.60 8.93
CA SER A 158 1.92 33.55 9.19
C SER A 158 3.11 33.39 8.23
N TYR A 159 3.37 32.18 7.75
CA TYR A 159 4.42 31.90 6.76
C TYR A 159 4.03 32.25 5.32
N ASN A 160 2.77 32.54 5.07
CA ASN A 160 2.25 32.94 3.76
C ASN A 160 2.69 32.02 2.60
N SER A 161 2.73 30.72 2.87
CA SER A 161 3.22 29.70 1.92
C SER A 161 2.31 29.48 0.72
N GLY A 162 1.08 29.99 0.76
CA GLY A 162 0.04 29.71 -0.26
C GLY A 162 -0.53 28.29 -0.21
N ILE A 163 -0.12 27.48 0.76
CA ILE A 163 -0.53 26.07 0.91
C ILE A 163 -1.58 25.97 2.02
N ALA A 164 -2.66 25.20 1.77
CA ALA A 164 -3.70 25.01 2.78
C ALA A 164 -3.15 24.42 4.07
N GLY A 165 -3.42 25.07 5.20
CA GLY A 165 -2.95 24.64 6.53
C GLY A 165 -3.78 23.52 7.14
N LEU A 166 -5.02 23.29 6.66
CA LEU A 166 -5.91 22.26 7.15
C LEU A 166 -6.37 21.37 5.98
N ILE A 167 -6.40 20.07 6.21
CA ILE A 167 -6.93 19.05 5.30
C ILE A 167 -7.91 18.22 6.11
N GLU A 168 -9.20 18.33 5.78
CA GLU A 168 -10.27 17.73 6.57
C GLU A 168 -10.84 16.48 5.90
N ASN A 169 -11.27 15.55 6.71
CA ASN A 169 -12.09 14.38 6.32
C ASN A 169 -11.52 13.60 5.13
N ILE A 170 -10.21 13.43 5.09
CA ILE A 170 -9.54 12.69 4.02
C ILE A 170 -9.25 11.25 4.46
N SER A 171 -9.42 10.29 3.55
CA SER A 171 -9.00 8.92 3.81
C SER A 171 -7.47 8.84 3.90
N LEU A 172 -6.97 8.20 4.95
CA LEU A 172 -5.53 7.99 5.13
C LEU A 172 -4.89 7.27 3.92
N GLY A 173 -5.64 6.38 3.28
CA GLY A 173 -5.22 5.69 2.07
C GLY A 173 -5.00 6.57 0.85
N SER A 174 -5.53 7.80 0.84
CA SER A 174 -5.37 8.77 -0.26
C SER A 174 -3.98 9.41 -0.28
N PHE A 175 -3.26 9.41 0.84
CA PHE A 175 -1.91 9.93 0.89
C PHE A 175 -0.91 8.98 0.25
N ASN A 176 0.23 9.52 -0.17
CA ASN A 176 1.38 8.68 -0.52
C ASN A 176 1.90 7.93 0.72
N ARG A 177 2.59 6.82 0.52
CA ARG A 177 3.06 5.95 1.61
C ARG A 177 3.89 6.64 2.70
N PRO A 178 4.88 7.49 2.37
CA PRO A 178 5.65 8.19 3.41
C PRO A 178 4.76 9.00 4.34
N LEU A 179 3.77 9.69 3.79
CA LEU A 179 2.84 10.51 4.59
C LEU A 179 1.84 9.63 5.37
N GLN A 180 1.39 8.51 4.78
CA GLN A 180 0.58 7.52 5.53
C GLN A 180 1.30 7.01 6.77
N THR A 181 2.57 6.62 6.62
CA THR A 181 3.38 6.13 7.74
C THR A 181 3.55 7.22 8.79
N LEU A 182 3.87 8.43 8.37
CA LEU A 182 3.99 9.58 9.28
C LEU A 182 2.69 9.79 10.08
N VAL A 183 1.55 9.92 9.37
CA VAL A 183 0.24 10.20 10.02
C VAL A 183 -0.18 9.05 10.94
N ASN A 184 0.16 7.80 10.61
CA ASN A 184 -0.10 6.66 11.49
C ASN A 184 0.65 6.74 12.82
N ASP A 185 1.85 7.28 12.82
CA ASP A 185 2.70 7.41 14.00
C ASP A 185 2.39 8.66 14.83
N LEU A 186 1.62 9.62 14.27
CA LEU A 186 1.25 10.85 14.97
C LEU A 186 0.22 10.58 16.09
N LYS A 187 0.45 11.25 17.21
CA LYS A 187 -0.55 11.39 18.27
C LYS A 187 -1.41 12.64 18.00
N ILE A 188 -2.67 12.59 18.41
CA ILE A 188 -3.58 13.73 18.26
C ILE A 188 -3.00 14.95 19.00
N ALA A 189 -3.07 16.09 18.35
CA ALA A 189 -2.59 17.39 18.85
C ALA A 189 -1.08 17.48 19.16
N VAL A 190 -0.27 16.56 18.62
CA VAL A 190 1.19 16.60 18.75
C VAL A 190 1.82 16.85 17.37
N PRO A 191 2.60 17.94 17.19
CA PRO A 191 3.29 18.20 15.93
C PRO A 191 4.33 17.13 15.60
N SER A 192 4.49 16.83 14.31
CA SER A 192 5.61 16.02 13.83
C SER A 192 6.93 16.77 13.94
N LYS A 193 8.04 16.06 13.75
CA LYS A 193 9.32 16.72 13.43
C LYS A 193 9.24 17.40 12.07
N PRO A 194 10.04 18.47 11.85
CA PRO A 194 10.15 19.11 10.53
C PRO A 194 10.63 18.12 9.46
N LEU A 195 9.97 18.12 8.30
CA LEU A 195 10.27 17.28 7.16
C LEU A 195 10.46 18.11 5.90
N SER A 196 11.43 17.73 5.06
CA SER A 196 11.70 18.43 3.80
C SER A 196 10.82 17.90 2.68
N PHE A 197 10.11 18.81 2.02
CA PHE A 197 9.32 18.59 0.82
C PHE A 197 9.75 19.53 -0.30
N LYS A 198 9.16 19.38 -1.49
CA LYS A 198 9.47 20.25 -2.63
C LYS A 198 9.08 21.71 -2.38
N GLU A 199 8.04 21.90 -1.61
CA GLU A 199 7.45 23.21 -1.30
C GLU A 199 8.16 23.93 -0.15
N GLY A 200 9.03 23.24 0.59
CA GLY A 200 9.73 23.77 1.78
C GLY A 200 9.80 22.76 2.92
N ILE A 201 10.01 23.25 4.13
CA ILE A 201 10.00 22.44 5.34
C ILE A 201 8.59 22.43 5.91
N SER A 202 8.07 21.23 6.19
CA SER A 202 6.69 21.04 6.64
C SER A 202 6.64 20.30 7.97
N VAL A 203 5.67 20.67 8.81
CA VAL A 203 5.26 19.96 10.02
C VAL A 203 3.79 19.59 9.89
N PHE A 204 3.44 18.41 10.37
CA PHE A 204 2.08 17.89 10.37
C PHE A 204 1.60 17.62 11.80
N MET A 205 0.31 17.76 12.02
CA MET A 205 -0.37 17.44 13.27
C MET A 205 -1.67 16.71 12.97
N LEU A 206 -1.89 15.59 13.64
CA LEU A 206 -3.17 14.88 13.55
C LEU A 206 -4.19 15.57 14.43
N CYS A 207 -5.30 16.02 13.84
CA CYS A 207 -6.37 16.73 14.52
C CYS A 207 -7.48 15.78 14.97
N ASP A 208 -7.88 14.90 14.06
CA ASP A 208 -8.92 13.90 14.32
C ASP A 208 -8.64 12.63 13.51
N ARG A 209 -9.09 11.49 14.05
CA ARG A 209 -9.06 10.20 13.39
C ARG A 209 -10.31 9.41 13.73
N THR A 210 -11.05 9.04 12.72
CA THR A 210 -12.19 8.16 12.83
C THR A 210 -11.96 6.90 12.02
N SER A 211 -11.95 5.74 12.68
CA SER A 211 -11.86 4.44 12.01
C SER A 211 -13.27 3.96 11.64
N PRO A 212 -13.47 3.43 10.42
CA PRO A 212 -14.76 2.87 10.03
C PRO A 212 -15.14 1.71 10.96
N LYS A 213 -16.40 1.63 11.34
CA LYS A 213 -16.91 0.49 12.10
C LYS A 213 -16.84 -0.76 11.23
N ILE A 214 -16.19 -1.80 11.74
CA ILE A 214 -16.19 -3.10 11.08
C ILE A 214 -17.56 -3.73 11.34
N THR A 215 -18.39 -3.76 10.32
CA THR A 215 -19.53 -4.67 10.27
C THR A 215 -19.01 -6.04 9.82
N LEU A 216 -18.92 -6.98 10.75
CA LEU A 216 -18.63 -8.36 10.38
C LEU A 216 -19.79 -8.88 9.52
N PRO A 217 -19.51 -9.54 8.39
CA PRO A 217 -20.57 -10.15 7.61
C PRO A 217 -21.31 -11.19 8.49
N SER A 218 -22.61 -11.30 8.29
CA SER A 218 -23.40 -12.33 8.93
C SER A 218 -22.93 -13.72 8.53
N ARG A 219 -23.23 -14.72 9.36
CA ARG A 219 -22.91 -16.12 9.04
C ARG A 219 -23.46 -16.53 7.66
N ASP A 220 -24.66 -16.06 7.32
CA ASP A 220 -25.32 -16.40 6.07
C ASP A 220 -24.64 -15.74 4.87
N GLU A 221 -24.15 -14.51 5.00
CA GLU A 221 -23.34 -13.84 3.98
C GLU A 221 -22.01 -14.57 3.74
N VAL A 222 -21.32 -15.00 4.80
CA VAL A 222 -20.07 -15.78 4.70
C VAL A 222 -20.35 -17.13 4.01
N LEU A 223 -21.38 -17.83 4.44
CA LEU A 223 -21.76 -19.10 3.84
C LEU A 223 -22.11 -18.96 2.36
N ARG A 224 -22.81 -17.88 1.97
CA ARG A 224 -23.16 -17.60 0.58
C ARG A 224 -21.93 -17.35 -0.27
N VAL A 225 -20.99 -16.52 0.21
CA VAL A 225 -19.73 -16.24 -0.51
C VAL A 225 -18.90 -17.51 -0.68
N GLU A 226 -18.77 -18.34 0.35
CA GLU A 226 -18.02 -19.59 0.28
C GLU A 226 -18.73 -20.62 -0.65
N PHE A 227 -20.05 -20.67 -0.61
CA PHE A 227 -20.84 -21.51 -1.50
C PHE A 227 -20.66 -21.11 -2.97
N ASP A 228 -20.73 -19.80 -3.27
CA ASP A 228 -20.54 -19.27 -4.62
C ASP A 228 -19.13 -19.56 -5.15
N LYS A 229 -18.09 -19.49 -4.31
CA LYS A 229 -16.71 -19.87 -4.67
C LYS A 229 -16.61 -21.37 -5.03
N ILE A 230 -17.19 -22.23 -4.19
CA ILE A 230 -17.16 -23.69 -4.41
C ILE A 230 -17.92 -24.03 -5.69
N PHE A 231 -19.12 -23.49 -5.86
CA PHE A 231 -19.94 -23.71 -7.05
C PHE A 231 -19.29 -23.16 -8.31
N GLY A 232 -18.72 -21.95 -8.27
CA GLY A 232 -17.99 -21.37 -9.39
C GLY A 232 -16.83 -22.27 -9.84
N SER A 233 -16.04 -22.77 -8.91
CA SER A 233 -14.91 -23.66 -9.21
C SER A 233 -15.34 -25.04 -9.76
N LEU A 234 -16.47 -25.56 -9.30
CA LEU A 234 -17.06 -26.79 -9.82
C LEU A 234 -17.63 -26.59 -11.22
N ALA A 235 -18.33 -25.47 -11.43
CA ALA A 235 -18.91 -25.13 -12.74
C ALA A 235 -17.82 -24.96 -13.81
N GLU A 236 -16.72 -24.25 -13.48
CA GLU A 236 -15.57 -24.10 -14.37
C GLU A 236 -14.94 -25.44 -14.73
N ARG A 237 -14.71 -26.32 -13.75
CA ARG A 237 -14.19 -27.69 -14.02
C ARG A 237 -15.14 -28.51 -14.88
N TYR A 238 -16.44 -28.41 -14.65
CA TYR A 238 -17.47 -29.09 -15.45
C TYR A 238 -17.49 -28.57 -16.88
N LEU A 239 -17.46 -27.24 -17.06
CA LEU A 239 -17.40 -26.63 -18.39
C LEU A 239 -16.11 -26.98 -19.14
N LEU A 240 -14.98 -27.04 -18.48
CA LEU A 240 -13.71 -27.48 -19.06
C LEU A 240 -13.81 -28.98 -19.51
N ARG A 241 -14.47 -29.81 -18.69
CA ARG A 241 -14.71 -31.22 -19.05
C ARG A 241 -15.60 -31.34 -20.27
N LEU A 242 -16.72 -30.59 -20.30
CA LEU A 242 -17.64 -30.56 -21.44
C LEU A 242 -16.95 -30.08 -22.73
N ARG A 243 -16.16 -29.00 -22.65
CA ARG A 243 -15.39 -28.46 -23.79
C ARG A 243 -14.38 -29.47 -24.34
N ARG A 244 -13.77 -30.28 -23.48
CA ARG A 244 -12.84 -31.35 -23.91
C ARG A 244 -13.53 -32.53 -24.56
N SER A 245 -14.80 -32.80 -24.22
CA SER A 245 -15.59 -33.89 -24.77
C SER A 245 -16.52 -33.49 -25.93
N ALA A 246 -16.70 -32.17 -26.15
CA ALA A 246 -17.54 -31.66 -27.22
C ALA A 246 -16.79 -31.69 -28.56
N VAL A 247 -17.39 -32.32 -29.55
CA VAL A 247 -17.00 -32.18 -30.97
C VAL A 247 -17.72 -30.94 -31.49
N ILE A 248 -16.98 -29.87 -31.78
CA ILE A 248 -17.55 -28.64 -32.33
C ILE A 248 -17.46 -28.73 -33.85
N GLU A 249 -18.58 -29.00 -34.50
CA GLU A 249 -18.70 -28.89 -35.95
C GLU A 249 -19.12 -27.44 -36.27
N ASN A 250 -18.21 -26.69 -36.87
CA ASN A 250 -18.52 -25.37 -37.44
C ASN A 250 -19.03 -25.57 -38.86
N ASN A 251 -20.34 -25.57 -39.08
CA ASN A 251 -20.93 -25.41 -40.39
C ASN A 251 -20.97 -23.91 -40.74
N LEU A 252 -19.92 -23.45 -41.43
CA LEU A 252 -19.86 -22.13 -42.12
C LEU A 252 -20.28 -22.34 -43.57
#